data_0686d86e76c137e9775789d76f2db61d
#
_entry.id   0686d86e76c137e9775789d76f2db61d
#
_cell.length_a   1.000
_cell.length_b   1.000
_cell.length_c   1.000
_cell.angle_alpha   90.00
_cell.angle_beta   90.00
_cell.angle_gamma   90.00
#
_symmetry.space_group_name_H-M   'P 1'
#
loop_
_entity.id
_entity.type
_entity.pdbx_description
1 polymer ?
#
loop_
_entity_poly.entity_id
_entity_poly.type
_entity_poly.pdbx_seq_one_letter_code
_entity_poly.pdbx_strand_id
1 'polypeptide(L)'
;SMNLIFAWLLISTSFNFGLQTFLEDQYKDKAQNVSVIVLSVQKDSPSDKAGLKEGDSISAIESGSTKIISPTVSEVQSVIAESKDNNIKIDYKRGDATSTVNILTASGVVEGRKAIGISMGLMGTIKFGFFQSFYEGAKLTFLEAVTINKAIYSFIFGAFKGETALLSQVAGPVGIAGMVGQASDIGFSYLMGFI
;
A
#
# COMPACT_ATOMS: atom_id res chain seq x y z
N SER A 1 11.52 15.18 -23.11
CA SER A 1 12.40 14.01 -23.09
C SER A 1 11.61 12.78 -23.54
N MET A 2 12.23 11.95 -24.37
CA MET A 2 11.63 10.70 -24.89
C MET A 2 11.09 9.81 -23.76
N ASN A 3 11.79 9.73 -22.63
CA ASN A 3 11.38 8.96 -21.47
C ASN A 3 10.04 9.42 -20.87
N LEU A 4 9.76 10.73 -20.83
CA LEU A 4 8.48 11.25 -20.33
C LEU A 4 7.31 10.89 -21.26
N ILE A 5 7.53 10.90 -22.58
CA ILE A 5 6.51 10.47 -23.53
C ILE A 5 6.22 8.98 -23.37
N PHE A 6 7.27 8.17 -23.20
CA PHE A 6 7.13 6.74 -22.96
C PHE A 6 6.40 6.44 -21.64
N ALA A 7 6.78 7.12 -20.54
CA ALA A 7 6.09 7.01 -19.26
C ALA A 7 4.61 7.40 -19.38
N TRP A 8 4.30 8.51 -20.05
CA TRP A 8 2.93 8.91 -20.32
C TRP A 8 2.12 7.84 -21.06
N LEU A 9 2.69 7.26 -22.11
CA LEU A 9 2.02 6.19 -22.87
C LEU A 9 1.78 4.95 -22.02
N LEU A 10 2.77 4.53 -21.20
CA LEU A 10 2.64 3.38 -20.31
C LEU A 10 1.56 3.62 -19.26
N ILE A 11 1.58 4.76 -18.57
CA ILE A 11 0.59 5.11 -17.55
C ILE A 11 -0.81 5.20 -18.16
N SER A 12 -0.95 5.85 -19.33
CA SER A 12 -2.23 5.95 -20.04
C SER A 12 -2.78 4.58 -20.43
N THR A 13 -1.93 3.70 -20.91
CA THR A 13 -2.29 2.32 -21.25
C THR A 13 -2.72 1.55 -20.00
N SER A 14 -1.98 1.66 -18.90
CA SER A 14 -2.29 1.03 -17.63
C SER A 14 -3.66 1.49 -17.10
N PHE A 15 -3.98 2.77 -17.15
CA PHE A 15 -5.29 3.30 -16.79
C PHE A 15 -6.43 2.77 -17.67
N ASN A 16 -6.17 2.52 -18.94
CA ASN A 16 -7.18 1.98 -19.84
C ASN A 16 -7.51 0.51 -19.52
N PHE A 17 -6.49 -0.29 -19.18
CA PHE A 17 -6.66 -1.69 -18.79
C PHE A 17 -7.11 -1.88 -17.34
N GLY A 18 -6.87 -0.90 -16.48
CA GLY A 18 -7.14 -0.95 -15.05
C GLY A 18 -5.85 -1.08 -14.25
N LEU A 19 -5.38 0.04 -13.73
CA LEU A 19 -4.20 0.10 -12.88
C LEU A 19 -4.58 -0.19 -11.44
N GLN A 20 -3.99 -1.23 -10.85
CA GLN A 20 -4.02 -1.44 -9.40
C GLN A 20 -3.00 -0.53 -8.74
N THR A 21 -3.45 0.36 -7.87
CA THR A 21 -2.59 1.30 -7.18
C THR A 21 -3.10 1.60 -5.77
N PHE A 22 -2.22 2.14 -4.93
CA PHE A 22 -2.63 2.71 -3.66
C PHE A 22 -3.51 3.92 -3.92
N LEU A 23 -4.64 3.96 -3.20
CA LEU A 23 -5.63 5.00 -3.38
C LEU A 23 -5.27 6.22 -2.53
N GLU A 24 -4.93 7.29 -3.21
CA GLU A 24 -4.98 8.63 -2.65
C GLU A 24 -6.42 9.15 -2.62
N ASP A 25 -6.69 10.15 -1.77
CA ASP A 25 -8.02 10.68 -1.56
C ASP A 25 -8.72 11.13 -2.86
N GLN A 26 -7.95 11.65 -3.82
CA GLN A 26 -8.48 12.12 -5.12
C GLN A 26 -9.03 11.00 -6.03
N TYR A 27 -8.67 9.74 -5.77
CA TYR A 27 -9.06 8.61 -6.61
C TYR A 27 -10.03 7.63 -5.93
N LYS A 28 -10.33 7.81 -4.64
CA LYS A 28 -11.20 6.90 -3.87
C LYS A 28 -12.55 6.66 -4.54
N ASP A 29 -13.20 7.72 -5.01
CA ASP A 29 -14.53 7.64 -5.63
C ASP A 29 -14.52 7.05 -7.05
N LYS A 30 -13.34 6.95 -7.67
CA LYS A 30 -13.16 6.43 -9.03
C LYS A 30 -12.61 5.01 -9.07
N ALA A 31 -12.20 4.49 -7.92
CA ALA A 31 -11.61 3.17 -7.82
C ALA A 31 -12.67 2.07 -7.72
N GLN A 32 -12.37 0.93 -8.33
CA GLN A 32 -13.13 -0.32 -8.23
C GLN A 32 -12.32 -1.33 -7.42
N ASN A 33 -12.99 -2.35 -6.88
CA ASN A 33 -12.34 -3.43 -6.12
C ASN A 33 -11.43 -2.90 -5.00
N VAL A 34 -11.93 -1.92 -4.24
CA VAL A 34 -11.18 -1.33 -3.14
C VAL A 34 -11.02 -2.35 -2.01
N SER A 35 -9.79 -2.53 -1.54
CA SER A 35 -9.46 -3.44 -0.43
C SER A 35 -8.37 -2.85 0.46
N VAL A 36 -8.38 -3.25 1.72
CA VAL A 36 -7.30 -2.92 2.67
C VAL A 36 -6.17 -3.92 2.48
N ILE A 37 -4.96 -3.41 2.20
CA ILE A 37 -3.76 -4.22 2.03
C ILE A 37 -2.82 -3.99 3.21
N VAL A 38 -2.21 -5.07 3.69
CA VAL A 38 -1.13 -5.03 4.67
C VAL A 38 0.15 -4.55 3.97
N LEU A 39 0.64 -3.36 4.36
CA LEU A 39 1.85 -2.74 3.78
C LEU A 39 3.12 -3.22 4.45
N SER A 40 3.06 -3.43 5.77
CA SER A 40 4.16 -3.98 6.53
C SER A 40 3.67 -4.69 7.78
N VAL A 41 4.42 -5.68 8.23
CA VAL A 41 4.20 -6.41 9.48
C VAL A 41 5.41 -6.22 10.37
N GLN A 42 5.19 -5.68 11.55
CA GLN A 42 6.26 -5.48 12.53
C GLN A 42 6.74 -6.83 13.06
N LYS A 43 8.04 -7.05 13.00
CA LYS A 43 8.66 -8.28 13.50
C LYS A 43 8.33 -8.52 14.98
N ASP A 44 8.08 -9.80 15.32
CA ASP A 44 7.70 -10.26 16.66
C ASP A 44 6.35 -9.71 17.15
N SER A 45 5.59 -9.02 16.31
CA SER A 45 4.24 -8.52 16.62
C SER A 45 3.21 -9.67 16.69
N PRO A 46 2.00 -9.41 17.24
CA PRO A 46 0.90 -10.38 17.21
C PRO A 46 0.54 -10.84 15.79
N SER A 47 0.58 -9.95 14.82
CA SER A 47 0.28 -10.26 13.41
C SER A 47 1.36 -11.11 12.74
N ASP A 48 2.64 -10.85 13.06
CA ASP A 48 3.77 -11.65 12.58
C ASP A 48 3.67 -13.09 13.11
N LYS A 49 3.43 -13.23 14.41
CA LYS A 49 3.22 -14.54 15.05
C LYS A 49 2.01 -15.31 14.53
N ALA A 50 0.98 -14.58 14.10
CA ALA A 50 -0.21 -15.16 13.48
C ALA A 50 -0.01 -15.52 12.00
N GLY A 51 1.10 -15.09 11.38
CA GLY A 51 1.46 -15.41 10.00
C GLY A 51 0.88 -14.47 8.93
N LEU A 52 0.39 -13.28 9.33
CA LEU A 52 0.11 -12.21 8.35
C LEU A 52 1.42 -11.75 7.70
N LYS A 53 1.31 -11.38 6.42
CA LYS A 53 2.45 -10.90 5.62
C LYS A 53 2.08 -9.64 4.84
N GLU A 54 3.12 -8.95 4.39
CA GLU A 54 2.97 -7.88 3.41
C GLU A 54 2.27 -8.40 2.16
N GLY A 55 1.37 -7.57 1.60
CA GLY A 55 0.56 -7.94 0.44
C GLY A 55 -0.73 -8.69 0.75
N ASP A 56 -0.99 -9.10 2.00
CA ASP A 56 -2.26 -9.70 2.37
C ASP A 56 -3.40 -8.67 2.24
N SER A 57 -4.47 -9.05 1.53
CA SER A 57 -5.68 -8.23 1.39
C SER A 57 -6.70 -8.63 2.44
N ILE A 58 -7.05 -7.72 3.34
CA ILE A 58 -8.05 -7.95 4.38
C ILE A 58 -9.45 -7.95 3.77
N SER A 59 -10.11 -9.09 3.78
CA SER A 59 -11.47 -9.25 3.25
C SER A 59 -12.56 -9.12 4.30
N ALA A 60 -12.28 -9.49 5.56
CA ALA A 60 -13.17 -9.25 6.68
C ALA A 60 -12.38 -9.17 8.00
N ILE A 61 -12.96 -8.47 8.97
CA ILE A 61 -12.47 -8.43 10.35
C ILE A 61 -13.63 -8.68 11.31
N GLU A 62 -13.37 -9.48 12.34
CA GLU A 62 -14.37 -9.85 13.35
C GLU A 62 -13.77 -9.73 14.76
N SER A 63 -14.51 -9.15 15.68
CA SER A 63 -14.20 -9.11 17.10
C SER A 63 -15.50 -9.23 17.91
N GLY A 64 -15.62 -10.31 18.71
CA GLY A 64 -16.85 -10.62 19.43
C GLY A 64 -18.05 -10.80 18.50
N SER A 65 -19.08 -9.97 18.65
CA SER A 65 -20.29 -9.98 17.80
C SER A 65 -20.18 -9.06 16.58
N THR A 66 -19.12 -8.29 16.44
CA THR A 66 -18.94 -7.33 15.34
C THR A 66 -18.14 -7.99 14.22
N LYS A 67 -18.76 -8.10 13.03
CA LYS A 67 -18.10 -8.57 11.81
C LYS A 67 -18.30 -7.54 10.70
N ILE A 68 -17.19 -7.09 10.09
CA ILE A 68 -17.18 -6.13 8.98
C ILE A 68 -16.56 -6.83 7.78
N ILE A 69 -17.30 -6.86 6.68
CA ILE A 69 -16.86 -7.39 5.39
C ILE A 69 -16.40 -6.22 4.52
N SER A 70 -15.29 -6.38 3.80
CA SER A 70 -14.66 -5.34 3.00
C SER A 70 -14.43 -4.04 3.80
N PRO A 71 -13.74 -4.12 4.94
CA PRO A 71 -13.57 -2.98 5.83
C PRO A 71 -12.70 -1.91 5.19
N THR A 72 -12.88 -0.68 5.64
CA THR A 72 -11.94 0.42 5.42
C THR A 72 -10.79 0.36 6.43
N VAL A 73 -9.70 1.09 6.19
CA VAL A 73 -8.56 1.17 7.14
C VAL A 73 -9.02 1.65 8.51
N SER A 74 -9.90 2.67 8.56
CA SER A 74 -10.43 3.22 9.81
C SER A 74 -11.29 2.22 10.57
N GLU A 75 -12.11 1.42 9.87
CA GLU A 75 -12.92 0.38 10.50
C GLU A 75 -12.06 -0.74 11.07
N VAL A 76 -11.02 -1.17 10.34
CA VAL A 76 -10.05 -2.14 10.87
C VAL A 76 -9.40 -1.60 12.15
N GLN A 77 -8.94 -0.35 12.14
CA GLN A 77 -8.33 0.29 13.30
C GLN A 77 -9.31 0.39 14.48
N SER A 78 -10.57 0.75 14.24
CA SER A 78 -11.60 0.84 15.29
C SER A 78 -11.89 -0.52 15.91
N VAL A 79 -12.07 -1.56 15.10
CA VAL A 79 -12.31 -2.94 15.60
C VAL A 79 -11.13 -3.42 16.44
N ILE A 80 -9.88 -3.12 16.03
CA ILE A 80 -8.69 -3.47 16.79
C ILE A 80 -8.67 -2.73 18.13
N ALA A 81 -8.91 -1.42 18.12
CA ALA A 81 -8.86 -0.59 19.32
C ALA A 81 -9.98 -0.93 20.33
N GLU A 82 -11.17 -1.27 19.85
CA GLU A 82 -12.36 -1.54 20.65
C GLU A 82 -12.52 -3.02 21.05
N SER A 83 -11.62 -3.91 20.62
CA SER A 83 -11.69 -5.34 20.89
C SER A 83 -11.74 -5.62 22.41
N LYS A 84 -12.89 -6.13 22.91
CA LYS A 84 -13.08 -6.39 24.35
C LYS A 84 -12.30 -7.61 24.82
N ASP A 85 -12.28 -8.66 24.03
CA ASP A 85 -11.69 -9.97 24.37
C ASP A 85 -10.24 -10.13 23.93
N ASN A 86 -9.60 -9.04 23.50
CA ASN A 86 -8.24 -9.04 22.93
C ASN A 86 -8.05 -10.05 21.79
N ASN A 87 -9.13 -10.59 21.23
CA ASN A 87 -9.10 -11.56 20.15
C ASN A 87 -9.77 -10.98 18.90
N ILE A 88 -9.06 -11.01 17.79
CA ILE A 88 -9.52 -10.52 16.49
C ILE A 88 -9.32 -11.63 15.49
N LYS A 89 -10.36 -11.89 14.72
CA LYS A 89 -10.31 -12.79 13.58
C LYS A 89 -10.25 -11.96 12.29
N ILE A 90 -9.26 -12.24 11.47
CA ILE A 90 -9.06 -11.59 10.18
C ILE A 90 -9.14 -12.62 9.08
N ASP A 91 -10.08 -12.42 8.15
CA ASP A 91 -10.12 -13.14 6.89
C ASP A 91 -9.30 -12.32 5.87
N TYR A 92 -8.34 -12.94 5.23
CA TYR A 92 -7.48 -12.27 4.26
C TYR A 92 -7.27 -13.12 3.02
N LYS A 93 -6.92 -12.46 1.94
CA LYS A 93 -6.58 -13.06 0.66
C LYS A 93 -5.09 -12.83 0.37
N ARG A 94 -4.37 -13.93 0.09
CA ARG A 94 -2.97 -13.93 -0.33
C ARG A 94 -2.88 -14.56 -1.71
N GLY A 95 -2.65 -13.76 -2.74
CA GLY A 95 -2.84 -14.18 -4.13
C GLY A 95 -4.28 -14.63 -4.35
N ASP A 96 -4.49 -15.87 -4.78
CA ASP A 96 -5.82 -16.44 -4.99
C ASP A 96 -6.36 -17.23 -3.80
N ALA A 97 -5.56 -17.45 -2.77
CA ALA A 97 -5.95 -18.20 -1.58
C ALA A 97 -6.58 -17.29 -0.53
N THR A 98 -7.73 -17.71 0.01
CA THR A 98 -8.36 -17.08 1.17
C THR A 98 -8.02 -17.86 2.42
N SER A 99 -7.61 -17.17 3.46
CA SER A 99 -7.23 -17.75 4.74
C SER A 99 -7.75 -16.90 5.89
N THR A 100 -7.79 -17.50 7.07
CA THR A 100 -8.25 -16.85 8.29
C THR A 100 -7.20 -16.98 9.38
N VAL A 101 -6.97 -15.89 10.12
CA VAL A 101 -6.10 -15.93 11.29
C VAL A 101 -6.80 -15.33 12.51
N ASN A 102 -6.48 -15.87 13.72
CA ASN A 102 -6.87 -15.28 14.98
C ASN A 102 -5.65 -14.58 15.59
N ILE A 103 -5.82 -13.33 15.96
CA ILE A 103 -4.76 -12.47 16.47
C ILE A 103 -5.14 -11.96 17.85
N LEU A 104 -4.24 -12.15 18.82
CA LEU A 104 -4.38 -11.55 20.15
C LEU A 104 -3.79 -10.14 20.09
N THR A 105 -4.62 -9.11 20.36
CA THR A 105 -4.13 -7.73 20.43
C THR A 105 -3.19 -7.55 21.60
N ALA A 106 -2.09 -6.85 21.38
CA ALA A 106 -1.16 -6.48 22.45
C ALA A 106 -1.37 -5.01 22.85
N SER A 107 -1.40 -4.75 24.14
CA SER A 107 -1.30 -3.41 24.69
C SER A 107 0.18 -3.01 24.68
N GLY A 108 0.53 -1.85 24.09
CA GLY A 108 1.90 -1.34 24.11
C GLY A 108 2.66 -1.35 22.79
N VAL A 109 2.09 -1.86 21.70
CA VAL A 109 2.67 -1.73 20.34
C VAL A 109 2.59 -0.27 19.85
N VAL A 110 1.55 0.47 20.29
CA VAL A 110 1.39 1.90 20.14
C VAL A 110 0.95 2.46 21.49
N GLU A 111 1.55 3.55 21.98
CA GLU A 111 1.27 4.14 23.27
C GLU A 111 -0.23 4.33 23.50
N GLY A 112 -0.79 3.67 24.53
CA GLY A 112 -2.18 3.81 24.99
C GLY A 112 -3.26 3.19 24.08
N ARG A 113 -2.91 2.46 23.01
CA ARG A 113 -3.86 1.81 22.11
C ARG A 113 -3.55 0.33 21.91
N LYS A 114 -4.59 -0.48 21.73
CA LYS A 114 -4.44 -1.85 21.28
C LYS A 114 -3.99 -1.84 19.82
N ALA A 115 -2.99 -2.64 19.48
CA ALA A 115 -2.48 -2.77 18.14
C ALA A 115 -2.07 -4.22 17.87
N ILE A 116 -1.97 -4.57 16.60
CA ILE A 116 -1.55 -5.90 16.14
C ILE A 116 -0.22 -5.85 15.39
N GLY A 117 0.35 -4.65 15.19
CA GLY A 117 1.66 -4.46 14.58
C GLY A 117 1.66 -4.57 13.06
N ILE A 118 0.64 -4.01 12.39
CA ILE A 118 0.60 -3.88 10.93
C ILE A 118 0.46 -2.42 10.51
N SER A 119 1.03 -2.09 9.36
CA SER A 119 0.68 -0.89 8.58
C SER A 119 -0.23 -1.29 7.45
N MET A 120 -1.22 -0.47 7.15
CA MET A 120 -2.27 -0.76 6.17
C MET A 120 -2.46 0.41 5.22
N GLY A 121 -2.87 0.11 4.00
CA GLY A 121 -3.29 1.10 3.01
C GLY A 121 -4.50 0.63 2.23
N LEU A 122 -5.17 1.56 1.55
CA LEU A 122 -6.21 1.22 0.58
C LEU A 122 -5.58 0.99 -0.78
N MET A 123 -5.93 -0.12 -1.41
CA MET A 123 -5.59 -0.42 -2.79
C MET A 123 -6.88 -0.57 -3.59
N GLY A 124 -6.88 -0.11 -4.82
CA GLY A 124 -8.02 -0.28 -5.71
C GLY A 124 -7.60 -0.24 -7.17
N THR A 125 -8.49 -0.63 -8.05
CA THR A 125 -8.29 -0.59 -9.49
C THR A 125 -8.87 0.71 -10.05
N ILE A 126 -8.02 1.54 -10.65
CA ILE A 126 -8.43 2.74 -11.36
C ILE A 126 -8.51 2.41 -12.85
N LYS A 127 -9.69 2.60 -13.43
CA LYS A 127 -9.91 2.40 -14.84
C LYS A 127 -10.64 3.59 -15.43
N PHE A 128 -10.08 4.15 -16.50
CA PHE A 128 -10.69 5.25 -17.25
C PHE A 128 -11.03 4.83 -18.67
N GLY A 129 -11.92 5.57 -19.31
CA GLY A 129 -12.16 5.46 -20.74
C GLY A 129 -10.93 5.91 -21.55
N PHE A 130 -10.84 5.52 -22.82
CA PHE A 130 -9.67 5.72 -23.69
C PHE A 130 -9.12 7.16 -23.63
N PHE A 131 -9.92 8.16 -23.96
CA PHE A 131 -9.46 9.56 -23.97
C PHE A 131 -9.11 10.09 -22.58
N GLN A 132 -9.87 9.69 -21.57
CA GLN A 132 -9.64 10.08 -20.19
C GLN A 132 -8.34 9.48 -19.64
N SER A 133 -7.98 8.25 -20.04
CA SER A 133 -6.72 7.61 -19.68
C SER A 133 -5.52 8.41 -20.15
N PHE A 134 -5.57 8.97 -21.37
CA PHE A 134 -4.48 9.82 -21.90
C PHE A 134 -4.36 11.14 -21.16
N TYR A 135 -5.49 11.76 -20.80
CA TYR A 135 -5.51 13.00 -20.04
C TYR A 135 -4.99 12.82 -18.62
N GLU A 136 -5.53 11.85 -17.88
CA GLU A 136 -5.10 11.55 -16.49
C GLU A 136 -3.66 11.02 -16.48
N GLY A 137 -3.26 10.23 -17.47
CA GLY A 137 -1.88 9.77 -17.64
C GLY A 137 -0.90 10.92 -17.85
N ALA A 138 -1.24 11.92 -18.67
CA ALA A 138 -0.40 13.12 -18.86
C ALA A 138 -0.28 13.93 -17.57
N LYS A 139 -1.38 14.13 -16.87
CA LYS A 139 -1.43 14.82 -15.57
C LYS A 139 -0.55 14.13 -14.53
N LEU A 140 -0.68 12.80 -14.39
CA LEU A 140 0.12 12.02 -13.45
C LEU A 140 1.60 12.06 -13.83
N THR A 141 1.96 11.84 -15.10
CA THR A 141 3.34 11.90 -15.58
C THR A 141 3.98 13.26 -15.29
N PHE A 142 3.24 14.35 -15.46
CA PHE A 142 3.72 15.69 -15.14
C PHE A 142 3.94 15.88 -13.62
N LEU A 143 2.98 15.47 -12.80
CA LEU A 143 3.07 15.55 -11.34
C LEU A 143 4.26 14.74 -10.80
N GLU A 144 4.42 13.51 -11.27
CA GLU A 144 5.55 12.64 -10.90
C GLU A 144 6.88 13.26 -11.34
N ALA A 145 6.98 13.78 -12.56
CA ALA A 145 8.18 14.46 -13.02
C ALA A 145 8.55 15.66 -12.13
N VAL A 146 7.57 16.45 -11.69
CA VAL A 146 7.79 17.58 -10.77
C VAL A 146 8.22 17.06 -9.39
N THR A 147 7.58 16.02 -8.88
CA THR A 147 7.89 15.43 -7.57
C THR A 147 9.29 14.84 -7.53
N ILE A 148 9.68 14.08 -8.56
CA ILE A 148 11.03 13.52 -8.70
C ILE A 148 12.08 14.64 -8.78
N ASN A 149 11.83 15.68 -9.59
CA ASN A 149 12.77 16.80 -9.68
C ASN A 149 12.92 17.53 -8.34
N LYS A 150 11.83 17.75 -7.61
CA LYS A 150 11.88 18.34 -6.25
C LYS A 150 12.66 17.44 -5.28
N ALA A 151 12.44 16.12 -5.32
CA ALA A 151 13.15 15.17 -4.48
C ALA A 151 14.67 15.18 -4.76
N ILE A 152 15.06 15.15 -6.04
CA ILE A 152 16.46 15.24 -6.45
C ILE A 152 17.08 16.57 -5.99
N TYR A 153 16.38 17.67 -6.20
CA TYR A 153 16.86 18.99 -5.75
C TYR A 153 17.03 19.05 -4.23
N SER A 154 16.04 18.59 -3.48
CA SER A 154 16.09 18.52 -2.01
C SER A 154 17.24 17.63 -1.55
N PHE A 155 17.44 16.48 -2.19
CA PHE A 155 18.54 15.56 -1.89
C PHE A 155 19.92 16.21 -2.12
N ILE A 156 20.13 16.83 -3.27
CA ILE A 156 21.38 17.50 -3.60
C ILE A 156 21.65 18.65 -2.61
N PHE A 157 20.63 19.47 -2.31
CA PHE A 157 20.77 20.62 -1.42
C PHE A 157 20.98 20.18 0.03
N GLY A 158 20.32 19.12 0.49
CA GLY A 158 20.54 18.51 1.81
C GLY A 158 21.95 17.94 1.96
N ALA A 159 22.47 17.28 0.93
CA ALA A 159 23.83 16.78 0.90
C ALA A 159 24.87 17.90 1.03
N PHE A 160 24.66 19.05 0.37
CA PHE A 160 25.51 20.23 0.53
C PHE A 160 25.45 20.84 1.94
N LYS A 161 24.32 20.69 2.65
CA LYS A 161 24.17 21.13 4.05
C LYS A 161 24.72 20.15 5.07
N GLY A 162 25.21 18.96 4.64
CA GLY A 162 25.74 17.93 5.53
C GLY A 162 24.65 17.08 6.22
N GLU A 163 23.42 17.10 5.73
CA GLU A 163 22.32 16.28 6.22
C GLU A 163 22.47 14.82 5.75
N THR A 164 23.23 14.02 6.50
CA THR A 164 23.50 12.60 6.16
C THR A 164 22.31 11.68 6.32
N ALA A 165 21.27 12.11 7.06
CA ALA A 165 20.04 11.34 7.26
C ALA A 165 19.28 11.03 5.95
N LEU A 166 19.39 11.90 4.94
CA LEU A 166 18.81 11.67 3.62
C LEU A 166 19.53 10.57 2.83
N LEU A 167 20.83 10.40 3.04
CA LEU A 167 21.62 9.36 2.37
C LEU A 167 21.25 7.95 2.83
N SER A 168 20.82 7.79 4.08
CA SER A 168 20.41 6.50 4.64
C SER A 168 19.04 6.03 4.12
N GLN A 169 18.26 6.92 3.52
CA GLN A 169 16.93 6.62 2.96
C GLN A 169 17.00 6.20 1.49
N VAL A 170 18.16 6.32 0.86
CA VAL A 170 18.32 5.89 -0.55
C VAL A 170 18.56 4.40 -0.61
N ALA A 171 17.58 3.69 -1.14
CA ALA A 171 17.74 2.26 -1.42
C ALA A 171 18.79 2.07 -2.52
N GLY A 172 19.88 1.36 -2.21
CA GLY A 172 20.86 0.95 -3.21
C GLY A 172 20.27 -0.11 -4.16
N PRO A 173 21.04 -0.53 -5.21
CA PRO A 173 20.59 -1.53 -6.17
C PRO A 173 20.07 -2.84 -5.53
N VAL A 174 20.67 -3.26 -4.43
CA VAL A 174 20.23 -4.45 -3.65
C VAL A 174 18.88 -4.20 -2.98
N GLY A 175 18.66 -3.02 -2.43
CA GLY A 175 17.37 -2.62 -1.84
C GLY A 175 16.26 -2.57 -2.89
N ILE A 176 16.53 -2.00 -4.06
CA ILE A 176 15.59 -1.97 -5.19
C ILE A 176 15.26 -3.40 -5.66
N ALA A 177 16.25 -4.26 -5.79
CA ALA A 177 16.02 -5.67 -6.16
C ALA A 177 15.13 -6.40 -5.14
N GLY A 178 15.32 -6.12 -3.84
CA GLY A 178 14.46 -6.64 -2.78
C GLY A 178 13.01 -6.16 -2.90
N MET A 179 12.80 -4.86 -3.15
CA MET A 179 11.45 -4.30 -3.35
C MET A 179 10.75 -4.89 -4.59
N VAL A 180 11.47 -5.05 -5.69
CA VAL A 180 10.94 -5.70 -6.92
C VAL A 180 10.56 -7.15 -6.64
N GLY A 181 11.39 -7.89 -5.89
CA GLY A 181 11.08 -9.26 -5.47
C GLY A 181 9.78 -9.33 -4.67
N GLN A 182 9.63 -8.50 -3.65
CA GLN A 182 8.40 -8.42 -2.85
C GLN A 182 7.18 -8.02 -3.70
N ALA A 183 7.32 -7.05 -4.61
CA ALA A 183 6.25 -6.66 -5.51
C ALA A 183 5.81 -7.80 -6.43
N SER A 184 6.77 -8.64 -6.88
CA SER A 184 6.49 -9.83 -7.69
C SER A 184 5.72 -10.90 -6.92
N ASP A 185 6.00 -11.06 -5.62
CA ASP A 185 5.31 -12.04 -4.76
C ASP A 185 3.83 -11.65 -4.51
N ILE A 186 3.51 -10.36 -4.56
CA ILE A 186 2.14 -9.84 -4.44
C ILE A 186 1.33 -10.12 -5.73
N GLY A 187 1.99 -10.13 -6.87
CA GLY A 187 1.38 -10.46 -8.15
C GLY A 187 1.78 -9.52 -9.29
N PHE A 188 1.61 -10.03 -10.52
CA PHE A 188 2.02 -9.31 -11.74
C PHE A 188 1.37 -7.92 -11.88
N SER A 189 0.09 -7.79 -11.55
CA SER A 189 -0.63 -6.51 -11.62
C SER A 189 -0.06 -5.46 -10.65
N TYR A 190 0.38 -5.90 -9.47
CA TYR A 190 1.04 -5.03 -8.49
C TYR A 190 2.44 -4.63 -8.95
N LEU A 191 3.20 -5.59 -9.49
CA LEU A 191 4.52 -5.33 -10.07
C LEU A 191 4.46 -4.28 -11.19
N MET A 192 3.43 -4.35 -12.04
CA MET A 192 3.23 -3.35 -13.11
C MET A 192 2.91 -1.94 -12.58
N GLY A 193 2.27 -1.84 -11.43
CA GLY A 193 2.04 -0.56 -10.75
C GLY A 193 3.28 -0.03 -10.01
N PHE A 194 4.23 -0.91 -9.68
CA PHE A 194 5.46 -0.57 -8.98
C PHE A 194 6.56 -0.03 -9.91
N ILE A 195 6.55 -0.40 -11.19
CA ILE A 195 7.49 0.03 -12.22
C ILE A 195 7.07 1.38 -12.82
#